data_932e5aa7b37580c7ba42f66967743fee
#
_entry.id   932e5aa7b37580c7ba42f66967743fee
#
_cell.length_a   1.000
_cell.length_b   1.000
_cell.length_c   1.000
_cell.angle_alpha   90.00
_cell.angle_beta   90.00
_cell.angle_gamma   90.00
#
_symmetry.space_group_name_H-M   'P 1'
#
loop_
_entity.id
_entity.type
_entity.pdbx_description
1 polymer ?
#
loop_
_entity_poly.entity_id
_entity_poly.type
_entity_poly.pdbx_seq_one_letter_code
_entity_poly.pdbx_strand_id
1 'polypeptide(L)'
;MSGSKIISDPVFGFIRIPSGLLLTIVKHPFMQRLTRIKQLGLTTVVYPGAQHTRFQHSLGAFHLMSEATLSLQQKGVFIFDSEAEAVQAAILMHDIGHGPFSHVLENTLIKGITHEEISLMVMNCINQEMNGELNLAIKIFKNEYPKRFLHQLISSQLDMDRLDYLKRDSFFTGVTEGNIGSARIIKMLNVVDDTLVIDAKGIYSIENFLTSRRLMYWQVYLHKATVGYEKLLISLLLRAKKLLKDGYKLFASPALAFFLDNDVNAEYFKNNEETLKHYLSLDDSVLWSAIKVWQKSEDKILSLLADDFINRKLFKVEIHDEPISQEQIGECKERICHFLGITEEDSSYLMQIDTVQKDMYDINDDRISILSKDGSLKDITEASEILNVELLSKKIRKYYFCYHRI
;
A
#
# COMPACT_ATOMS: atom_id res chain seq x y z
N MET A 1 -20.08 24.47 -19.82
CA MET A 1 -19.46 24.69 -18.50
C MET A 1 -19.46 23.37 -17.75
N SER A 2 -18.36 22.64 -17.72
CA SER A 2 -18.25 21.44 -16.89
C SER A 2 -17.98 21.90 -15.46
N GLY A 3 -19.01 21.86 -14.62
CA GLY A 3 -18.87 22.25 -13.22
C GLY A 3 -17.98 21.29 -12.43
N SER A 4 -17.43 21.74 -11.30
CA SER A 4 -16.74 20.87 -10.34
C SER A 4 -17.64 19.69 -9.94
N LYS A 5 -17.05 18.52 -9.68
CA LYS A 5 -17.78 17.35 -9.17
C LYS A 5 -17.61 17.28 -7.64
N ILE A 6 -18.70 16.96 -6.96
CA ILE A 6 -18.68 16.70 -5.50
C ILE A 6 -18.85 15.19 -5.31
N ILE A 7 -17.98 14.60 -4.49
CA ILE A 7 -18.02 13.19 -4.11
C ILE A 7 -18.22 13.11 -2.60
N SER A 8 -19.16 12.30 -2.14
CA SER A 8 -19.35 12.04 -0.72
C SER A 8 -18.35 11.00 -0.24
N ASP A 9 -17.57 11.33 0.79
CA ASP A 9 -16.60 10.45 1.43
C ASP A 9 -16.95 10.29 2.92
N PRO A 10 -16.97 9.08 3.46
CA PRO A 10 -17.39 8.85 4.85
C PRO A 10 -16.40 9.39 5.88
N VAL A 11 -15.14 9.63 5.51
CA VAL A 11 -14.07 10.10 6.42
C VAL A 11 -13.94 11.63 6.41
N PHE A 12 -14.09 12.26 5.24
CA PHE A 12 -13.87 13.70 5.04
C PHE A 12 -15.14 14.48 4.63
N GLY A 13 -16.26 13.81 4.48
CA GLY A 13 -17.49 14.45 4.05
C GLY A 13 -17.50 14.69 2.53
N PHE A 14 -17.62 15.94 2.11
CA PHE A 14 -17.72 16.29 0.69
C PHE A 14 -16.36 16.68 0.10
N ILE A 15 -15.87 15.86 -0.81
CA ILE A 15 -14.64 16.13 -1.56
C ILE A 15 -15.02 16.79 -2.89
N ARG A 16 -14.51 17.99 -3.14
CA ARG A 16 -14.75 18.72 -4.39
C ARG A 16 -13.57 18.50 -5.35
N ILE A 17 -13.87 17.96 -6.53
CA ILE A 17 -12.90 17.82 -7.62
C ILE A 17 -13.12 18.99 -8.60
N PRO A 18 -12.12 19.86 -8.80
CA PRO A 18 -12.18 20.92 -9.82
C PRO A 18 -12.39 20.35 -11.22
N SER A 19 -13.04 21.11 -12.09
CA SER A 19 -13.09 20.81 -13.53
C SER A 19 -11.70 20.96 -14.16
N GLY A 20 -11.49 20.32 -15.31
CA GLY A 20 -10.22 20.34 -16.02
C GLY A 20 -9.39 19.09 -15.75
N LEU A 21 -8.08 19.26 -15.59
CA LEU A 21 -7.08 18.18 -15.44
C LEU A 21 -7.48 17.15 -14.37
N LEU A 22 -7.74 17.61 -13.15
CA LEU A 22 -8.04 16.74 -12.02
C LEU A 22 -9.30 15.88 -12.23
N LEU A 23 -10.35 16.47 -12.78
CA LEU A 23 -11.57 15.71 -13.08
C LEU A 23 -11.37 14.72 -14.22
N THR A 24 -10.51 15.04 -15.19
CA THR A 24 -10.14 14.15 -16.29
C THR A 24 -9.37 12.94 -15.75
N ILE A 25 -8.40 13.15 -14.85
CA ILE A 25 -7.68 12.08 -14.16
C ILE A 25 -8.65 11.18 -13.39
N VAL A 26 -9.53 11.75 -12.56
CA VAL A 26 -10.50 10.97 -11.78
C VAL A 26 -11.38 10.09 -12.68
N LYS A 27 -11.77 10.56 -13.86
CA LYS A 27 -12.58 9.79 -14.81
C LYS A 27 -11.79 8.79 -15.65
N HIS A 28 -10.46 8.86 -15.63
CA HIS A 28 -9.62 7.99 -16.44
C HIS A 28 -9.82 6.51 -16.08
N PRO A 29 -9.90 5.57 -17.06
CA PRO A 29 -10.13 4.16 -16.79
C PRO A 29 -9.16 3.54 -15.79
N PHE A 30 -7.88 3.93 -15.82
CA PHE A 30 -6.87 3.45 -14.89
C PHE A 30 -7.11 3.92 -13.45
N MET A 31 -7.63 5.15 -13.24
CA MET A 31 -8.08 5.60 -11.93
C MET A 31 -9.36 4.85 -11.49
N GLN A 32 -10.31 4.65 -12.41
CA GLN A 32 -11.54 3.92 -12.10
C GLN A 32 -11.30 2.45 -11.76
N ARG A 33 -10.19 1.84 -12.24
CA ARG A 33 -9.74 0.51 -11.82
C ARG A 33 -9.58 0.41 -10.30
N LEU A 34 -9.05 1.46 -9.65
CA LEU A 34 -8.84 1.48 -8.19
C LEU A 34 -10.14 1.35 -7.38
N THR A 35 -11.32 1.57 -7.97
CA THR A 35 -12.62 1.29 -7.34
C THR A 35 -12.86 -0.21 -7.09
N ARG A 36 -12.11 -1.08 -7.75
CA ARG A 36 -12.22 -2.55 -7.67
C ARG A 36 -11.04 -3.20 -6.96
N ILE A 37 -10.14 -2.39 -6.35
CA ILE A 37 -8.99 -2.85 -5.57
C ILE A 37 -9.15 -2.33 -4.15
N LYS A 38 -9.23 -3.24 -3.19
CA LYS A 38 -9.33 -2.88 -1.76
C LYS A 38 -8.01 -2.32 -1.24
N GLN A 39 -8.09 -1.27 -0.44
CA GLN A 39 -6.93 -0.65 0.20
C GLN A 39 -6.18 -1.62 1.10
N LEU A 40 -6.89 -2.30 1.98
CA LEU A 40 -6.33 -3.22 2.95
C LEU A 40 -6.37 -4.70 2.52
N GLY A 41 -6.61 -4.97 1.24
CA GLY A 41 -6.56 -6.32 0.67
C GLY A 41 -7.34 -7.36 1.49
N LEU A 42 -6.62 -8.31 2.10
CA LEU A 42 -7.19 -9.43 2.85
C LEU A 42 -7.51 -9.12 4.33
N THR A 43 -7.24 -7.92 4.80
CA THR A 43 -7.47 -7.51 6.20
C THR A 43 -8.93 -7.61 6.63
N THR A 44 -9.85 -7.65 5.66
CA THR A 44 -11.29 -7.93 5.90
C THR A 44 -11.55 -9.26 6.61
N VAL A 45 -10.60 -10.17 6.63
CA VAL A 45 -10.67 -11.42 7.39
C VAL A 45 -10.76 -11.20 8.91
N VAL A 46 -10.19 -10.10 9.39
CA VAL A 46 -10.20 -9.66 10.80
C VAL A 46 -11.19 -8.51 11.00
N TYR A 47 -11.17 -7.54 10.08
CA TYR A 47 -11.96 -6.31 10.14
C TYR A 47 -12.97 -6.28 8.98
N PRO A 48 -14.16 -6.87 9.12
CA PRO A 48 -15.13 -6.98 8.02
C PRO A 48 -15.58 -5.63 7.44
N GLY A 49 -15.47 -4.55 8.22
CA GLY A 49 -15.74 -3.17 7.79
C GLY A 49 -14.68 -2.57 6.86
N ALA A 50 -13.49 -3.16 6.77
CA ALA A 50 -12.37 -2.66 5.94
C ALA A 50 -12.58 -2.93 4.44
N GLN A 51 -13.68 -2.41 3.88
CA GLN A 51 -14.10 -2.62 2.49
C GLN A 51 -13.73 -1.46 1.55
N HIS A 52 -13.14 -0.39 2.07
CA HIS A 52 -12.75 0.77 1.28
C HIS A 52 -11.68 0.43 0.24
N THR A 53 -11.71 1.21 -0.83
CA THR A 53 -10.90 0.97 -2.02
C THR A 53 -9.75 1.96 -2.11
N ARG A 54 -8.74 1.64 -2.93
CA ARG A 54 -7.64 2.55 -3.24
C ARG A 54 -8.13 3.84 -3.91
N PHE A 55 -9.22 3.78 -4.65
CA PHE A 55 -9.85 4.98 -5.20
C PHE A 55 -10.33 5.94 -4.11
N GLN A 56 -10.97 5.44 -3.05
CA GLN A 56 -11.40 6.27 -1.92
C GLN A 56 -10.20 6.87 -1.19
N HIS A 57 -9.12 6.10 -1.01
CA HIS A 57 -7.87 6.57 -0.46
C HIS A 57 -7.25 7.69 -1.31
N SER A 58 -7.10 7.49 -2.63
CA SER A 58 -6.57 8.51 -3.54
C SER A 58 -7.37 9.83 -3.48
N LEU A 59 -8.70 9.74 -3.38
CA LEU A 59 -9.55 10.92 -3.22
C LEU A 59 -9.34 11.62 -1.87
N GLY A 60 -9.17 10.86 -0.78
CA GLY A 60 -8.91 11.43 0.53
C GLY A 60 -7.53 12.07 0.63
N ALA A 61 -6.50 11.42 0.10
CA ALA A 61 -5.15 11.99 0.00
C ALA A 61 -5.14 13.28 -0.85
N PHE A 62 -5.89 13.31 -1.95
CA PHE A 62 -6.12 14.51 -2.75
C PHE A 62 -6.81 15.62 -1.94
N HIS A 63 -7.83 15.30 -1.16
CA HIS A 63 -8.51 16.28 -0.30
C HIS A 63 -7.53 16.90 0.71
N LEU A 64 -6.75 16.08 1.40
CA LEU A 64 -5.74 16.55 2.35
C LEU A 64 -4.65 17.38 1.67
N MET A 65 -4.23 17.02 0.45
CA MET A 65 -3.28 17.80 -0.34
C MET A 65 -3.84 19.18 -0.69
N SER A 66 -5.12 19.27 -1.04
CA SER A 66 -5.78 20.55 -1.32
C SER A 66 -5.82 21.45 -0.07
N GLU A 67 -6.10 20.87 1.10
CA GLU A 67 -6.08 21.59 2.38
C GLU A 67 -4.65 22.01 2.78
N ALA A 68 -3.65 21.16 2.52
CA ALA A 68 -2.25 21.45 2.83
C ALA A 68 -1.69 22.58 1.97
N THR A 69 -1.90 22.54 0.66
CA THR A 69 -1.46 23.60 -0.26
C THR A 69 -2.11 24.93 0.07
N LEU A 70 -3.41 24.95 0.34
CA LEU A 70 -4.13 26.14 0.75
C LEU A 70 -3.60 26.70 2.10
N SER A 71 -3.36 25.82 3.08
CA SER A 71 -2.83 26.21 4.39
C SER A 71 -1.44 26.83 4.28
N LEU A 72 -0.56 26.26 3.45
CA LEU A 72 0.78 26.81 3.21
C LEU A 72 0.72 28.16 2.49
N GLN A 73 -0.12 28.31 1.46
CA GLN A 73 -0.32 29.60 0.77
C GLN A 73 -0.81 30.68 1.72
N GLN A 74 -1.76 30.36 2.64
CA GLN A 74 -2.25 31.28 3.67
C GLN A 74 -1.15 31.72 4.65
N LYS A 75 -0.11 30.92 4.84
CA LYS A 75 1.07 31.27 5.65
C LYS A 75 2.14 32.07 4.86
N GLY A 76 1.90 32.35 3.58
CA GLY A 76 2.81 33.12 2.74
C GLY A 76 3.82 32.25 2.00
N VAL A 77 3.71 30.91 2.03
CA VAL A 77 4.52 30.04 1.19
C VAL A 77 4.08 30.22 -0.26
N PHE A 78 5.03 30.60 -1.12
CA PHE A 78 4.72 30.87 -2.51
C PHE A 78 4.57 29.58 -3.30
N ILE A 79 3.32 29.26 -3.71
CA ILE A 79 2.95 28.12 -4.54
C ILE A 79 2.12 28.65 -5.71
N PHE A 80 2.60 28.47 -6.95
CA PHE A 80 1.83 28.82 -8.15
C PHE A 80 0.58 27.94 -8.28
N ASP A 81 -0.47 28.43 -8.92
CA ASP A 81 -1.67 27.64 -9.18
C ASP A 81 -1.36 26.35 -9.97
N SER A 82 -0.44 26.44 -10.93
CA SER A 82 0.03 25.27 -11.68
C SER A 82 0.80 24.25 -10.83
N GLU A 83 1.53 24.70 -9.81
CA GLU A 83 2.21 23.80 -8.86
C GLU A 83 1.19 23.14 -7.93
N ALA A 84 0.20 23.89 -7.46
CA ALA A 84 -0.88 23.37 -6.63
C ALA A 84 -1.69 22.29 -7.38
N GLU A 85 -2.07 22.55 -8.65
CA GLU A 85 -2.76 21.57 -9.49
C GLU A 85 -1.88 20.34 -9.77
N ALA A 86 -0.58 20.55 -10.05
CA ALA A 86 0.35 19.46 -10.33
C ALA A 86 0.60 18.54 -9.11
N VAL A 87 0.78 19.08 -7.90
CA VAL A 87 0.96 18.26 -6.70
C VAL A 87 -0.34 17.52 -6.33
N GLN A 88 -1.50 18.15 -6.57
CA GLN A 88 -2.81 17.50 -6.43
C GLN A 88 -3.00 16.37 -7.44
N ALA A 89 -2.57 16.54 -8.69
CA ALA A 89 -2.58 15.48 -9.70
C ALA A 89 -1.63 14.34 -9.33
N ALA A 90 -0.45 14.66 -8.82
CA ALA A 90 0.54 13.68 -8.40
C ALA A 90 0.04 12.81 -7.24
N ILE A 91 -0.49 13.40 -6.17
CA ILE A 91 -1.03 12.64 -5.04
C ILE A 91 -2.29 11.85 -5.43
N LEU A 92 -3.11 12.35 -6.33
CA LEU A 92 -4.29 11.62 -6.81
C LEU A 92 -3.91 10.32 -7.53
N MET A 93 -2.74 10.29 -8.19
CA MET A 93 -2.24 9.15 -8.95
C MET A 93 -1.13 8.36 -8.25
N HIS A 94 -0.68 8.73 -7.04
CA HIS A 94 0.49 8.10 -6.40
C HIS A 94 0.36 6.58 -6.28
N ASP A 95 -0.84 6.08 -6.01
CA ASP A 95 -1.19 4.66 -5.81
C ASP A 95 -1.76 3.97 -7.07
N ILE A 96 -1.78 4.65 -8.25
CA ILE A 96 -2.41 4.12 -9.47
C ILE A 96 -1.75 2.82 -9.97
N GLY A 97 -0.50 2.59 -9.60
CA GLY A 97 0.28 1.41 -9.92
C GLY A 97 0.03 0.19 -9.03
N HIS A 98 -0.77 0.30 -7.98
CA HIS A 98 -1.09 -0.87 -7.17
C HIS A 98 -1.94 -1.90 -7.89
N GLY A 99 -1.61 -3.18 -7.72
CA GLY A 99 -2.41 -4.34 -8.14
C GLY A 99 -3.35 -4.85 -7.04
N PRO A 100 -4.20 -5.84 -7.36
CA PRO A 100 -4.98 -6.53 -6.34
C PRO A 100 -4.05 -7.27 -5.38
N PHE A 101 -4.28 -7.14 -4.06
CA PHE A 101 -3.42 -7.75 -3.03
C PHE A 101 -1.92 -7.47 -3.28
N SER A 102 -1.56 -6.23 -3.58
CA SER A 102 -0.26 -5.82 -4.15
C SER A 102 0.96 -6.54 -3.59
N HIS A 103 1.13 -6.61 -2.28
CA HIS A 103 2.27 -7.28 -1.65
C HIS A 103 2.32 -8.79 -1.95
N VAL A 104 1.16 -9.43 -2.19
CA VAL A 104 1.12 -10.84 -2.61
C VAL A 104 1.61 -10.98 -4.05
N LEU A 105 1.15 -10.12 -4.97
CA LEU A 105 1.57 -10.17 -6.38
C LEU A 105 3.06 -9.84 -6.56
N GLU A 106 3.56 -8.83 -5.86
CA GLU A 106 4.97 -8.42 -5.87
C GLU A 106 5.91 -9.55 -5.42
N ASN A 107 5.44 -10.42 -4.51
CA ASN A 107 6.20 -11.55 -4.02
C ASN A 107 6.02 -12.85 -4.81
N THR A 108 5.06 -12.92 -5.75
CA THR A 108 4.70 -14.15 -6.45
C THR A 108 4.80 -14.05 -7.97
N LEU A 109 3.99 -13.19 -8.55
CA LEU A 109 3.79 -13.11 -10.00
C LEU A 109 4.65 -12.05 -10.67
N ILE A 110 5.03 -11.00 -9.93
CA ILE A 110 5.74 -9.83 -10.46
C ILE A 110 6.90 -9.51 -9.51
N LYS A 111 8.13 -9.77 -9.95
CA LYS A 111 9.30 -9.64 -9.06
C LYS A 111 10.18 -8.44 -9.41
N GLY A 112 10.63 -7.73 -8.38
CA GLY A 112 11.68 -6.70 -8.52
C GLY A 112 11.23 -5.40 -9.19
N ILE A 113 9.93 -5.12 -9.24
CA ILE A 113 9.38 -3.82 -9.61
C ILE A 113 8.40 -3.37 -8.53
N THR A 114 8.46 -2.12 -8.13
CA THR A 114 7.61 -1.56 -7.10
C THR A 114 6.34 -0.95 -7.69
N HIS A 115 5.31 -0.79 -6.86
CA HIS A 115 4.08 -0.13 -7.28
C HIS A 115 4.31 1.35 -7.62
N GLU A 116 5.32 2.02 -7.02
CA GLU A 116 5.69 3.39 -7.38
C GLU A 116 6.28 3.45 -8.80
N GLU A 117 7.14 2.48 -9.18
CA GLU A 117 7.65 2.38 -10.55
C GLU A 117 6.51 2.15 -11.55
N ILE A 118 5.55 1.29 -11.20
CA ILE A 118 4.36 1.05 -12.04
C ILE A 118 3.47 2.31 -12.07
N SER A 119 3.28 3.01 -10.94
CA SER A 119 2.55 4.29 -10.92
C SER A 119 3.15 5.28 -11.89
N LEU A 120 4.48 5.40 -11.90
CA LEU A 120 5.18 6.27 -12.83
C LEU A 120 4.99 5.87 -14.30
N MET A 121 4.98 4.56 -14.61
CA MET A 121 4.67 4.08 -15.97
C MET A 121 3.26 4.46 -16.38
N VAL A 122 2.27 4.27 -15.50
CA VAL A 122 0.86 4.62 -15.77
C VAL A 122 0.70 6.14 -15.93
N MET A 123 1.33 6.93 -15.05
CA MET A 123 1.34 8.40 -15.18
C MET A 123 1.91 8.85 -16.52
N ASN A 124 2.98 8.23 -17.00
CA ASN A 124 3.56 8.53 -18.32
C ASN A 124 2.62 8.16 -19.47
N CYS A 125 1.91 7.02 -19.41
CA CYS A 125 0.90 6.67 -20.40
C CYS A 125 -0.23 7.71 -20.45
N ILE A 126 -0.79 8.08 -19.30
CA ILE A 126 -1.83 9.11 -19.21
C ILE A 126 -1.30 10.46 -19.71
N ASN A 127 -0.06 10.80 -19.39
CA ASN A 127 0.57 12.05 -19.84
C ASN A 127 0.71 12.13 -21.37
N GLN A 128 1.02 11.01 -22.03
CA GLN A 128 1.05 10.93 -23.49
C GLN A 128 -0.34 11.15 -24.10
N GLU A 129 -1.38 10.53 -23.54
CA GLU A 129 -2.77 10.72 -23.96
C GLU A 129 -3.24 12.17 -23.76
N MET A 130 -2.71 12.86 -22.74
CA MET A 130 -3.03 14.23 -22.37
C MET A 130 -2.04 15.27 -22.94
N ASN A 131 -1.24 14.91 -23.95
CA ASN A 131 -0.31 15.80 -24.65
C ASN A 131 0.69 16.54 -23.72
N GLY A 132 1.11 15.91 -22.62
CA GLY A 132 2.12 16.45 -21.70
C GLY A 132 1.58 17.28 -20.54
N GLU A 133 0.26 17.33 -20.31
CA GLU A 133 -0.34 18.11 -19.20
C GLU A 133 0.14 17.66 -17.81
N LEU A 134 0.62 16.40 -17.66
CA LEU A 134 1.13 15.87 -16.40
C LEU A 134 2.65 16.05 -16.19
N ASN A 135 3.37 16.71 -17.09
CA ASN A 135 4.83 16.84 -17.00
C ASN A 135 5.29 17.39 -15.64
N LEU A 136 4.62 18.41 -15.12
CA LEU A 136 4.98 19.01 -13.83
C LEU A 136 4.65 18.06 -12.67
N ALA A 137 3.49 17.40 -12.70
CA ALA A 137 3.09 16.42 -11.71
C ALA A 137 4.08 15.25 -11.61
N ILE A 138 4.54 14.73 -12.75
CA ILE A 138 5.55 13.68 -12.84
C ILE A 138 6.90 14.13 -12.28
N LYS A 139 7.35 15.36 -12.57
CA LYS A 139 8.59 15.92 -12.00
C LYS A 139 8.51 16.05 -10.48
N ILE A 140 7.39 16.51 -9.96
CA ILE A 140 7.17 16.61 -8.50
C ILE A 140 7.15 15.20 -7.88
N PHE A 141 6.42 14.27 -8.49
CA PHE A 141 6.37 12.88 -8.01
C PHE A 141 7.75 12.20 -7.96
N LYS A 142 8.61 12.46 -8.93
CA LYS A 142 9.98 11.94 -9.02
C LYS A 142 11.00 12.67 -8.13
N ASN A 143 10.58 13.69 -7.37
CA ASN A 143 11.49 14.57 -6.62
C ASN A 143 12.54 15.29 -7.52
N GLU A 144 12.16 15.61 -8.76
CA GLU A 144 13.01 16.30 -9.74
C GLU A 144 12.65 17.80 -9.86
N TYR A 145 11.73 18.28 -9.02
CA TYR A 145 11.31 19.68 -9.02
C TYR A 145 12.01 20.47 -7.91
N PRO A 146 12.46 21.74 -8.15
CA PRO A 146 13.26 22.49 -7.18
C PRO A 146 12.61 22.67 -5.80
N LYS A 147 11.29 22.90 -5.73
CA LYS A 147 10.55 23.01 -4.48
C LYS A 147 10.32 21.62 -3.87
N ARG A 148 11.31 21.14 -3.13
CA ARG A 148 11.33 19.80 -2.55
C ARG A 148 10.13 19.52 -1.65
N PHE A 149 9.63 20.51 -0.92
CA PHE A 149 8.47 20.32 -0.03
C PHE A 149 7.21 19.82 -0.77
N LEU A 150 7.05 20.10 -2.07
CA LEU A 150 5.93 19.58 -2.85
C LEU A 150 6.01 18.05 -3.00
N HIS A 151 7.20 17.50 -3.21
CA HIS A 151 7.39 16.06 -3.17
C HIS A 151 7.18 15.50 -1.76
N GLN A 152 7.69 16.17 -0.73
CA GLN A 152 7.55 15.74 0.66
C GLN A 152 6.08 15.70 1.12
N LEU A 153 5.19 16.50 0.54
CA LEU A 153 3.75 16.38 0.76
C LEU A 153 3.15 15.10 0.17
N ILE A 154 3.80 14.48 -0.86
CA ILE A 154 3.36 13.23 -1.49
C ILE A 154 3.98 12.02 -0.80
N SER A 155 5.30 12.08 -0.56
CA SER A 155 6.10 10.95 -0.04
C SER A 155 7.18 11.47 0.90
N SER A 156 6.99 11.27 2.20
CA SER A 156 7.93 11.56 3.27
C SER A 156 7.54 10.80 4.53
N GLN A 157 8.13 11.11 5.68
CA GLN A 157 7.69 10.54 6.96
C GLN A 157 6.36 11.12 7.45
N LEU A 158 5.96 12.28 6.93
CA LEU A 158 4.71 12.98 7.26
C LEU A 158 4.14 13.59 5.97
N ASP A 159 3.38 12.83 5.24
CA ASP A 159 2.79 13.16 3.95
C ASP A 159 1.26 12.99 3.94
N MET A 160 0.61 13.42 2.86
CA MET A 160 -0.84 13.38 2.74
C MET A 160 -1.36 11.96 2.51
N ASP A 161 -0.55 11.07 1.94
CA ASP A 161 -0.82 9.63 1.84
C ASP A 161 -1.00 9.02 3.24
N ARG A 162 0.00 9.16 4.10
CA ARG A 162 -0.02 8.62 5.47
C ARG A 162 -1.14 9.23 6.32
N LEU A 163 -1.40 10.51 6.18
CA LEU A 163 -2.48 11.19 6.90
C LEU A 163 -3.86 10.69 6.47
N ASP A 164 -4.06 10.34 5.19
CA ASP A 164 -5.31 9.73 4.74
C ASP A 164 -5.44 8.30 5.23
N TYR A 165 -4.47 7.42 4.86
CA TYR A 165 -4.68 6.01 5.11
C TYR A 165 -4.78 5.69 6.62
N LEU A 166 -4.01 6.33 7.50
CA LEU A 166 -4.13 6.09 8.93
C LEU A 166 -5.54 6.43 9.44
N LYS A 167 -6.04 7.60 9.07
CA LYS A 167 -7.39 8.02 9.48
C LYS A 167 -8.49 7.17 8.84
N ARG A 168 -8.36 6.86 7.56
CA ARG A 168 -9.32 6.07 6.79
C ARG A 168 -9.36 4.63 7.26
N ASP A 169 -8.19 4.01 7.44
CA ASP A 169 -8.09 2.64 7.91
C ASP A 169 -8.61 2.48 9.34
N SER A 170 -8.31 3.47 10.23
CA SER A 170 -8.89 3.55 11.56
C SER A 170 -10.42 3.57 11.51
N PHE A 171 -11.00 4.41 10.66
CA PHE A 171 -12.44 4.52 10.48
C PHE A 171 -13.08 3.19 10.02
N PHE A 172 -12.53 2.58 8.97
CA PHE A 172 -13.12 1.37 8.37
C PHE A 172 -12.83 0.08 9.13
N THR A 173 -11.73 0.03 9.89
CA THR A 173 -11.42 -1.12 10.76
C THR A 173 -12.11 -1.01 12.13
N GLY A 174 -12.44 0.20 12.56
CA GLY A 174 -12.91 0.50 13.91
C GLY A 174 -11.80 0.53 14.96
N VAL A 175 -10.51 0.53 14.54
CA VAL A 175 -9.36 0.63 15.44
C VAL A 175 -9.09 2.09 15.77
N THR A 176 -9.53 2.53 16.93
CA THR A 176 -9.54 3.95 17.36
C THR A 176 -8.15 4.53 17.57
N GLU A 177 -7.15 3.70 17.80
CA GLU A 177 -5.74 4.08 17.97
C GLU A 177 -5.15 4.76 16.73
N GLY A 178 -5.72 4.48 15.54
CA GLY A 178 -5.35 5.15 14.28
C GLY A 178 -5.97 6.52 14.09
N ASN A 179 -6.79 7.01 15.02
CA ASN A 179 -7.44 8.31 14.86
C ASN A 179 -6.47 9.46 15.11
N ILE A 180 -6.02 10.08 14.03
CA ILE A 180 -5.08 11.20 14.03
C ILE A 180 -5.76 12.53 13.73
N GLY A 181 -5.23 13.61 14.33
CA GLY A 181 -5.70 14.97 14.09
C GLY A 181 -5.19 15.59 12.78
N SER A 182 -5.44 14.97 11.62
CA SER A 182 -4.90 15.40 10.31
C SER A 182 -5.13 16.88 10.01
N ALA A 183 -6.31 17.41 10.29
CA ALA A 183 -6.62 18.84 10.07
C ALA A 183 -5.75 19.77 10.93
N ARG A 184 -5.40 19.38 12.16
CA ARG A 184 -4.48 20.15 13.01
C ARG A 184 -3.04 20.04 12.50
N ILE A 185 -2.61 18.84 12.09
CA ILE A 185 -1.27 18.64 11.50
C ILE A 185 -1.10 19.55 10.29
N ILE A 186 -2.05 19.54 9.36
CA ILE A 186 -2.02 20.38 8.15
C ILE A 186 -1.90 21.88 8.51
N LYS A 187 -2.61 22.36 9.53
CA LYS A 187 -2.48 23.74 9.98
C LYS A 187 -1.11 24.06 10.59
N MET A 188 -0.39 23.07 11.08
CA MET A 188 0.96 23.23 11.65
C MET A 188 2.08 23.05 10.61
N LEU A 189 1.77 22.60 9.37
CA LEU A 189 2.75 22.54 8.28
C LEU A 189 3.31 23.93 7.99
N ASN A 190 4.59 23.99 7.71
CA ASN A 190 5.30 25.20 7.25
C ASN A 190 6.45 24.79 6.30
N VAL A 191 7.12 25.75 5.70
CA VAL A 191 8.24 25.53 4.79
C VAL A 191 9.40 26.45 5.16
N VAL A 192 10.59 25.88 5.27
CA VAL A 192 11.84 26.60 5.47
C VAL A 192 12.86 26.05 4.46
N ASP A 193 13.48 26.90 3.67
CA ASP A 193 14.48 26.54 2.65
C ASP A 193 14.01 25.38 1.75
N ASP A 194 12.81 25.53 1.16
CA ASP A 194 12.13 24.53 0.29
C ASP A 194 11.94 23.15 0.93
N THR A 195 12.03 23.06 2.27
CA THR A 195 11.82 21.82 3.02
C THR A 195 10.58 21.94 3.92
N LEU A 196 9.78 20.88 3.96
CA LEU A 196 8.58 20.79 4.82
C LEU A 196 8.99 20.70 6.30
N VAL A 197 8.39 21.54 7.13
CA VAL A 197 8.62 21.58 8.58
C VAL A 197 7.30 21.71 9.33
N ILE A 198 7.33 21.50 10.63
CA ILE A 198 6.17 21.63 11.53
C ILE A 198 6.42 22.75 12.52
N ASP A 199 5.49 23.69 12.64
CA ASP A 199 5.52 24.70 13.71
C ASP A 199 5.53 24.00 15.08
N ALA A 200 6.33 24.49 16.05
CA ALA A 200 6.49 23.88 17.39
C ALA A 200 5.17 23.61 18.13
N LYS A 201 4.12 24.38 17.84
CA LYS A 201 2.76 24.15 18.39
C LYS A 201 2.14 22.83 17.92
N GLY A 202 2.71 22.18 16.91
CA GLY A 202 2.26 20.92 16.33
C GLY A 202 2.87 19.67 16.97
N ILE A 203 3.89 19.79 17.86
CA ILE A 203 4.66 18.66 18.40
C ILE A 203 3.75 17.54 18.90
N TYR A 204 2.80 17.81 19.77
CA TYR A 204 1.90 16.78 20.33
C TYR A 204 1.04 16.07 19.26
N SER A 205 0.73 16.75 18.16
CA SER A 205 -0.01 16.12 17.04
C SER A 205 0.88 15.16 16.25
N ILE A 206 2.17 15.47 16.14
CA ILE A 206 3.16 14.59 15.48
C ILE A 206 3.48 13.39 16.36
N GLU A 207 3.62 13.58 17.67
CA GLU A 207 3.79 12.49 18.64
C GLU A 207 2.62 11.50 18.57
N ASN A 208 1.39 12.01 18.54
CA ASN A 208 0.20 11.19 18.38
C ASN A 208 0.20 10.46 17.01
N PHE A 209 0.57 11.15 15.91
CA PHE A 209 0.67 10.56 14.58
C PHE A 209 1.68 9.39 14.55
N LEU A 210 2.89 9.56 15.07
CA LEU A 210 3.91 8.52 15.12
C LEU A 210 3.47 7.32 15.98
N THR A 211 2.84 7.60 17.12
CA THR A 211 2.30 6.55 17.99
C THR A 211 1.17 5.78 17.32
N SER A 212 0.22 6.50 16.72
CA SER A 212 -0.92 5.91 16.00
C SER A 212 -0.45 5.04 14.84
N ARG A 213 0.54 5.51 14.06
CA ARG A 213 1.16 4.76 12.97
C ARG A 213 1.72 3.42 13.46
N ARG A 214 2.45 3.43 14.60
CA ARG A 214 2.97 2.20 15.20
C ARG A 214 1.87 1.23 15.61
N LEU A 215 0.83 1.73 16.27
CA LEU A 215 -0.26 0.89 16.76
C LEU A 215 -1.03 0.26 15.60
N MET A 216 -1.31 1.04 14.54
CA MET A 216 -1.96 0.53 13.33
C MET A 216 -1.12 -0.54 12.63
N TYR A 217 0.22 -0.40 12.60
CA TYR A 217 1.08 -1.44 12.03
C TYR A 217 0.88 -2.80 12.71
N TRP A 218 0.87 -2.83 14.03
CA TRP A 218 0.77 -4.09 14.76
C TRP A 218 -0.66 -4.63 14.86
N GLN A 219 -1.64 -3.74 15.02
CA GLN A 219 -3.02 -4.16 15.19
C GLN A 219 -3.70 -4.50 13.86
N VAL A 220 -3.39 -3.78 12.78
CA VAL A 220 -4.08 -3.90 11.49
C VAL A 220 -3.18 -4.56 10.44
N TYR A 221 -2.09 -3.90 10.04
CA TYR A 221 -1.33 -4.30 8.85
C TYR A 221 -0.53 -5.59 9.06
N LEU A 222 -0.03 -5.84 10.26
CA LEU A 222 0.74 -7.03 10.62
C LEU A 222 -0.05 -7.99 11.53
N HIS A 223 -1.38 -7.87 11.55
CA HIS A 223 -2.20 -8.78 12.32
C HIS A 223 -2.00 -10.22 11.83
N LYS A 224 -1.71 -11.15 12.77
CA LYS A 224 -1.34 -12.55 12.44
C LYS A 224 -2.31 -13.26 11.48
N ALA A 225 -3.62 -13.02 11.62
CA ALA A 225 -4.59 -13.64 10.74
C ALA A 225 -4.56 -13.07 9.32
N THR A 226 -4.30 -11.76 9.17
CA THR A 226 -4.10 -11.12 7.85
C THR A 226 -2.87 -11.70 7.18
N VAL A 227 -1.74 -11.74 7.90
CA VAL A 227 -0.48 -12.33 7.39
C VAL A 227 -0.69 -13.80 6.98
N GLY A 228 -1.35 -14.60 7.83
CA GLY A 228 -1.65 -16.00 7.50
C GLY A 228 -2.52 -16.17 6.25
N TYR A 229 -3.43 -15.22 6.00
CA TYR A 229 -4.28 -15.24 4.81
C TYR A 229 -3.51 -14.80 3.55
N GLU A 230 -2.62 -13.82 3.67
CA GLU A 230 -1.73 -13.44 2.58
C GLU A 230 -0.77 -14.58 2.21
N LYS A 231 -0.18 -15.27 3.21
CA LYS A 231 0.70 -16.43 2.96
C LYS A 231 -0.03 -17.60 2.31
N LEU A 232 -1.29 -17.83 2.67
CA LEU A 232 -2.14 -18.80 2.00
C LEU A 232 -2.36 -18.42 0.52
N LEU A 233 -2.63 -17.16 0.21
CA LEU A 233 -2.77 -16.69 -1.17
C LEU A 233 -1.46 -16.80 -1.95
N ILE A 234 -0.32 -16.48 -1.34
CA ILE A 234 1.01 -16.68 -1.94
C ILE A 234 1.19 -18.16 -2.34
N SER A 235 0.98 -19.09 -1.42
CA SER A 235 1.08 -20.51 -1.66
C SER A 235 0.18 -20.98 -2.81
N LEU A 236 -1.05 -20.51 -2.82
CA LEU A 236 -2.05 -20.82 -3.84
C LEU A 236 -1.61 -20.34 -5.23
N LEU A 237 -1.14 -19.11 -5.36
CA LEU A 237 -0.66 -18.55 -6.63
C LEU A 237 0.62 -19.24 -7.12
N LEU A 238 1.54 -19.58 -6.22
CA LEU A 238 2.76 -20.33 -6.57
C LEU A 238 2.41 -21.75 -7.07
N ARG A 239 1.45 -22.45 -6.43
CA ARG A 239 0.98 -23.76 -6.91
C ARG A 239 0.32 -23.64 -8.29
N ALA A 240 -0.57 -22.66 -8.49
CA ALA A 240 -1.20 -22.43 -9.78
C ALA A 240 -0.18 -22.16 -10.88
N LYS A 241 0.83 -21.33 -10.60
CA LYS A 241 1.93 -21.03 -11.54
C LYS A 241 2.74 -22.28 -11.89
N LYS A 242 3.07 -23.12 -10.90
CA LYS A 242 3.80 -24.38 -11.13
C LYS A 242 3.00 -25.33 -12.01
N LEU A 243 1.72 -25.51 -11.75
CA LEU A 243 0.85 -26.41 -12.52
C LEU A 243 0.73 -25.97 -13.98
N LEU A 244 0.57 -24.67 -14.25
CA LEU A 244 0.56 -24.17 -15.62
C LEU A 244 1.89 -24.45 -16.34
N LYS A 245 3.03 -24.22 -15.68
CA LYS A 245 4.36 -24.57 -16.23
C LYS A 245 4.52 -26.06 -16.50
N ASP A 246 3.86 -26.91 -15.72
CA ASP A 246 3.83 -28.37 -15.91
C ASP A 246 2.82 -28.82 -17.00
N GLY A 247 2.14 -27.86 -17.65
CA GLY A 247 1.20 -28.14 -18.74
C GLY A 247 -0.25 -28.40 -18.32
N TYR A 248 -0.60 -28.20 -17.04
CA TYR A 248 -2.00 -28.28 -16.59
C TYR A 248 -2.82 -27.12 -17.13
N LYS A 249 -4.08 -27.39 -17.45
CA LYS A 249 -5.02 -26.34 -17.86
C LYS A 249 -5.78 -25.82 -16.64
N LEU A 250 -5.54 -24.56 -16.30
CA LEU A 250 -6.25 -23.90 -15.22
C LEU A 250 -7.14 -22.77 -15.77
N PHE A 251 -8.28 -22.56 -15.12
CA PHE A 251 -9.09 -21.38 -15.41
C PHE A 251 -8.37 -20.13 -14.93
N ALA A 252 -8.15 -19.18 -15.82
CA ALA A 252 -7.65 -17.86 -15.51
C ALA A 252 -8.19 -16.86 -16.55
N SER A 253 -8.41 -15.60 -16.14
CA SER A 253 -8.63 -14.54 -17.14
C SER A 253 -7.39 -14.37 -18.02
N PRO A 254 -7.48 -13.82 -19.23
CA PRO A 254 -6.29 -13.58 -20.07
C PRO A 254 -5.19 -12.80 -19.34
N ALA A 255 -5.56 -11.80 -18.53
CA ALA A 255 -4.63 -11.02 -17.74
C ALA A 255 -3.91 -11.85 -16.67
N LEU A 256 -4.65 -12.68 -15.92
CA LEU A 256 -4.05 -13.53 -14.89
C LEU A 256 -3.21 -14.65 -15.52
N ALA A 257 -3.69 -15.26 -16.60
CA ALA A 257 -2.96 -16.29 -17.33
C ALA A 257 -1.58 -15.78 -17.80
N PHE A 258 -1.51 -14.54 -18.30
CA PHE A 258 -0.24 -13.92 -18.70
C PHE A 258 0.80 -13.95 -17.57
N PHE A 259 0.43 -13.59 -16.33
CA PHE A 259 1.36 -13.58 -15.20
C PHE A 259 1.65 -14.97 -14.61
N LEU A 260 0.75 -15.90 -14.78
CA LEU A 260 0.96 -17.30 -14.38
C LEU A 260 1.89 -18.04 -15.35
N ASP A 261 1.79 -17.77 -16.66
CA ASP A 261 2.59 -18.42 -17.70
C ASP A 261 4.00 -17.84 -17.82
N ASN A 262 4.20 -16.55 -17.47
CA ASN A 262 5.45 -15.85 -17.64
C ASN A 262 6.16 -15.57 -16.30
N ASP A 263 7.49 -15.58 -16.33
CA ASP A 263 8.30 -15.10 -15.20
C ASP A 263 8.58 -13.60 -15.36
N VAL A 264 7.61 -12.81 -14.93
CA VAL A 264 7.66 -11.36 -15.05
C VAL A 264 8.54 -10.75 -13.95
N ASN A 265 9.61 -10.10 -14.36
CA ASN A 265 10.49 -9.29 -13.52
C ASN A 265 10.49 -7.83 -14.00
N ALA A 266 11.26 -6.97 -13.33
CA ALA A 266 11.34 -5.55 -13.67
C ALA A 266 11.79 -5.30 -15.12
N GLU A 267 12.76 -6.07 -15.62
CA GLU A 267 13.25 -5.95 -16.99
C GLU A 267 12.19 -6.37 -18.00
N TYR A 268 11.55 -7.51 -17.76
CA TYR A 268 10.45 -8.01 -18.60
C TYR A 268 9.30 -6.99 -18.65
N PHE A 269 8.98 -6.39 -17.51
CA PHE A 269 7.90 -5.41 -17.40
C PHE A 269 8.21 -4.13 -18.19
N LYS A 270 9.46 -3.64 -18.14
CA LYS A 270 9.90 -2.44 -18.86
C LYS A 270 10.01 -2.64 -20.38
N ASN A 271 10.36 -3.85 -20.80
CA ASN A 271 10.63 -4.16 -22.22
C ASN A 271 9.41 -4.70 -22.99
N ASN A 272 8.28 -4.94 -22.32
CA ASN A 272 7.08 -5.51 -22.94
C ASN A 272 5.86 -4.66 -22.59
N GLU A 273 5.38 -3.85 -23.54
CA GLU A 273 4.23 -2.96 -23.37
C GLU A 273 2.93 -3.72 -23.04
N GLU A 274 2.75 -4.94 -23.50
CA GLU A 274 1.58 -5.77 -23.17
C GLU A 274 1.51 -6.11 -21.69
N THR A 275 2.67 -6.18 -21.00
CA THR A 275 2.72 -6.46 -19.56
C THR A 275 1.93 -5.42 -18.74
N LEU A 276 2.11 -4.13 -19.05
CA LEU A 276 1.37 -3.06 -18.38
C LEU A 276 -0.14 -3.15 -18.66
N LYS A 277 -0.54 -3.47 -19.90
CA LYS A 277 -1.96 -3.64 -20.25
C LYS A 277 -2.61 -4.81 -19.50
N HIS A 278 -1.92 -5.95 -19.44
CA HIS A 278 -2.37 -7.10 -18.65
C HIS A 278 -2.44 -6.75 -17.16
N TYR A 279 -1.43 -6.06 -16.63
CA TYR A 279 -1.41 -5.63 -15.24
C TYR A 279 -2.59 -4.72 -14.88
N LEU A 280 -2.88 -3.73 -15.72
CA LEU A 280 -3.98 -2.80 -15.53
C LEU A 280 -5.37 -3.46 -15.75
N SER A 281 -5.40 -4.68 -16.27
CA SER A 281 -6.62 -5.49 -16.36
C SER A 281 -6.85 -6.36 -15.11
N LEU A 282 -5.89 -6.40 -14.16
CA LEU A 282 -6.06 -7.12 -12.91
C LEU A 282 -6.80 -6.25 -11.88
N ASP A 283 -7.76 -6.86 -11.19
CA ASP A 283 -8.39 -6.35 -9.97
C ASP A 283 -8.74 -7.52 -9.03
N ASP A 284 -9.28 -7.21 -7.84
CA ASP A 284 -9.60 -8.23 -6.84
C ASP A 284 -10.51 -9.32 -7.40
N SER A 285 -11.49 -8.96 -8.25
CA SER A 285 -12.49 -9.89 -8.79
C SER A 285 -11.88 -10.98 -9.68
N VAL A 286 -10.80 -10.64 -10.40
CA VAL A 286 -10.07 -11.58 -11.27
C VAL A 286 -9.49 -12.74 -10.44
N LEU A 287 -8.84 -12.42 -9.32
CA LEU A 287 -8.25 -13.44 -8.45
C LEU A 287 -9.34 -14.26 -7.75
N TRP A 288 -10.34 -13.60 -7.17
CA TRP A 288 -11.46 -14.27 -6.52
C TRP A 288 -12.18 -15.25 -7.46
N SER A 289 -12.39 -14.85 -8.73
CA SER A 289 -13.03 -15.72 -9.73
C SER A 289 -12.20 -16.97 -10.02
N ALA A 290 -10.88 -16.81 -10.23
CA ALA A 290 -9.98 -17.93 -10.48
C ALA A 290 -9.95 -18.89 -9.30
N ILE A 291 -9.77 -18.38 -8.08
CA ILE A 291 -9.69 -19.19 -6.85
C ILE A 291 -10.95 -20.01 -6.62
N LYS A 292 -12.14 -19.43 -6.87
CA LYS A 292 -13.42 -20.17 -6.77
C LYS A 292 -13.47 -21.37 -7.72
N VAL A 293 -12.93 -21.23 -8.93
CA VAL A 293 -12.89 -22.35 -9.88
C VAL A 293 -11.86 -23.39 -9.45
N TRP A 294 -10.71 -22.95 -8.91
CA TRP A 294 -9.62 -23.83 -8.48
C TRP A 294 -9.99 -24.71 -7.29
N GLN A 295 -11.04 -24.41 -6.52
CA GLN A 295 -11.57 -25.33 -5.50
C GLN A 295 -11.92 -26.72 -6.07
N LYS A 296 -12.23 -26.78 -7.38
CA LYS A 296 -12.58 -28.02 -8.09
C LYS A 296 -11.43 -28.55 -8.98
N SER A 297 -10.20 -28.10 -8.72
CA SER A 297 -9.03 -28.60 -9.44
C SER A 297 -8.80 -30.09 -9.17
N GLU A 298 -8.33 -30.81 -10.16
CA GLU A 298 -7.87 -32.20 -10.01
C GLU A 298 -6.60 -32.29 -9.16
N ASP A 299 -5.81 -31.21 -9.12
CA ASP A 299 -4.65 -31.11 -8.25
C ASP A 299 -5.11 -30.90 -6.81
N LYS A 300 -4.79 -31.88 -5.96
CA LYS A 300 -5.23 -31.91 -4.55
C LYS A 300 -4.73 -30.71 -3.74
N ILE A 301 -3.51 -30.24 -4.01
CA ILE A 301 -2.91 -29.13 -3.26
C ILE A 301 -3.57 -27.81 -3.66
N LEU A 302 -3.74 -27.57 -4.95
CA LEU A 302 -4.43 -26.35 -5.41
C LEU A 302 -5.88 -26.31 -4.93
N SER A 303 -6.59 -27.43 -5.02
CA SER A 303 -7.98 -27.55 -4.53
C SER A 303 -8.08 -27.30 -3.04
N LEU A 304 -7.17 -27.89 -2.22
CA LEU A 304 -7.11 -27.69 -0.77
C LEU A 304 -6.86 -26.21 -0.43
N LEU A 305 -5.82 -25.60 -1.01
CA LEU A 305 -5.48 -24.20 -0.75
C LEU A 305 -6.61 -23.24 -1.18
N ALA A 306 -7.27 -23.53 -2.31
CA ALA A 306 -8.40 -22.73 -2.79
C ALA A 306 -9.63 -22.88 -1.87
N ASP A 307 -9.92 -24.10 -1.38
CA ASP A 307 -10.99 -24.34 -0.43
C ASP A 307 -10.72 -23.63 0.90
N ASP A 308 -9.50 -23.75 1.41
CA ASP A 308 -9.06 -23.08 2.63
C ASP A 308 -9.17 -21.54 2.51
N PHE A 309 -8.78 -21.00 1.35
CA PHE A 309 -8.88 -19.56 1.08
C PHE A 309 -10.35 -19.10 1.06
N ILE A 310 -11.21 -19.77 0.30
CA ILE A 310 -12.63 -19.39 0.18
C ILE A 310 -13.38 -19.56 1.51
N ASN A 311 -13.10 -20.62 2.24
CA ASN A 311 -13.82 -20.97 3.47
C ASN A 311 -13.14 -20.45 4.75
N ARG A 312 -12.17 -19.53 4.60
CA ARG A 312 -11.48 -18.89 5.73
C ARG A 312 -10.79 -19.87 6.70
N LYS A 313 -10.24 -20.96 6.17
CA LYS A 313 -9.39 -21.90 6.93
C LYS A 313 -7.93 -21.41 6.83
N LEU A 314 -7.61 -20.40 7.62
CA LEU A 314 -6.33 -19.71 7.54
C LEU A 314 -5.17 -20.57 8.00
N PHE A 315 -3.98 -20.34 7.45
CA PHE A 315 -2.76 -20.91 8.01
C PHE A 315 -2.63 -20.56 9.50
N LYS A 316 -2.11 -21.50 10.27
CA LYS A 316 -1.66 -21.21 11.64
C LYS A 316 -0.44 -20.31 11.55
N VAL A 317 -0.38 -19.27 12.37
CA VAL A 317 0.72 -18.31 12.40
C VAL A 317 1.32 -18.32 13.78
N GLU A 318 2.61 -18.61 13.84
CA GLU A 318 3.46 -18.46 15.01
C GLU A 318 4.43 -17.31 14.77
N ILE A 319 4.60 -16.47 15.78
CA ILE A 319 5.46 -15.28 15.71
C ILE A 319 6.59 -15.48 16.71
N HIS A 320 7.83 -15.40 16.24
CA HIS A 320 9.03 -15.62 17.03
C HIS A 320 9.91 -14.37 17.02
N ASP A 321 10.70 -14.21 18.07
CA ASP A 321 11.72 -13.15 18.17
C ASP A 321 13.05 -13.59 17.51
N GLU A 322 13.24 -14.89 17.34
CA GLU A 322 14.41 -15.51 16.74
C GLU A 322 14.06 -16.26 15.45
N PRO A 323 15.01 -16.49 14.54
CA PRO A 323 14.79 -17.27 13.32
C PRO A 323 14.24 -18.68 13.63
N ILE A 324 13.33 -19.17 12.78
CA ILE A 324 12.78 -20.52 12.88
C ILE A 324 13.88 -21.54 12.57
N SER A 325 14.06 -22.53 13.44
CA SER A 325 15.08 -23.56 13.26
C SER A 325 14.73 -24.53 12.13
N GLN A 326 15.74 -25.11 11.48
CA GLN A 326 15.55 -26.14 10.45
C GLN A 326 14.85 -27.39 11.00
N GLU A 327 15.07 -27.70 12.27
CA GLU A 327 14.39 -28.81 12.97
C GLU A 327 12.88 -28.57 13.05
N GLN A 328 12.45 -27.38 13.51
CA GLN A 328 11.04 -27.00 13.56
C GLN A 328 10.36 -27.04 12.19
N ILE A 329 11.09 -26.60 11.14
CA ILE A 329 10.61 -26.66 9.75
C ILE A 329 10.45 -28.10 9.30
N GLY A 330 11.42 -28.96 9.57
CA GLY A 330 11.42 -30.39 9.23
C GLY A 330 10.26 -31.13 9.90
N GLU A 331 10.11 -30.99 11.22
CA GLU A 331 9.02 -31.59 11.98
C GLU A 331 7.63 -31.17 11.45
N CYS A 332 7.48 -29.87 11.12
CA CYS A 332 6.22 -29.39 10.56
C CYS A 332 5.93 -30.01 9.19
N LYS A 333 6.95 -30.12 8.32
CA LYS A 333 6.83 -30.78 7.01
C LYS A 333 6.40 -32.25 7.16
N GLU A 334 7.10 -33.00 7.99
CA GLU A 334 6.80 -34.42 8.23
C GLU A 334 5.36 -34.64 8.71
N ARG A 335 4.90 -33.81 9.64
CA ARG A 335 3.51 -33.85 10.15
C ARG A 335 2.53 -33.54 9.02
N ILE A 336 2.74 -32.54 8.19
CA ILE A 336 1.86 -32.18 7.07
C ILE A 336 1.83 -33.34 6.05
N CYS A 337 2.99 -33.88 5.68
CA CYS A 337 3.10 -35.00 4.75
C CYS A 337 2.35 -36.25 5.26
N HIS A 338 2.55 -36.58 6.52
CA HIS A 338 1.88 -37.74 7.14
C HIS A 338 0.37 -37.55 7.22
N PHE A 339 -0.09 -36.37 7.66
CA PHE A 339 -1.52 -36.09 7.85
C PHE A 339 -2.31 -36.07 6.53
N LEU A 340 -1.72 -35.42 5.48
CA LEU A 340 -2.39 -35.25 4.19
C LEU A 340 -2.05 -36.35 3.16
N GLY A 341 -1.08 -37.21 3.45
CA GLY A 341 -0.62 -38.26 2.52
C GLY A 341 -0.02 -37.69 1.25
N ILE A 342 0.79 -36.62 1.37
CA ILE A 342 1.39 -35.86 0.26
C ILE A 342 2.92 -35.96 0.26
N THR A 343 3.54 -35.56 -0.84
CA THR A 343 5.00 -35.52 -0.96
C THR A 343 5.63 -34.35 -0.19
N GLU A 344 6.93 -34.44 0.07
CA GLU A 344 7.68 -33.36 0.70
C GLU A 344 7.69 -32.08 -0.20
N GLU A 345 7.74 -32.25 -1.53
CA GLU A 345 7.65 -31.16 -2.48
C GLU A 345 6.31 -30.43 -2.34
N ASP A 346 5.20 -31.17 -2.30
CA ASP A 346 3.85 -30.61 -2.13
C ASP A 346 3.67 -29.88 -0.80
N SER A 347 4.29 -30.39 0.28
CA SER A 347 4.21 -29.77 1.60
C SER A 347 4.81 -28.37 1.64
N SER A 348 5.73 -28.05 0.74
CA SER A 348 6.33 -26.73 0.62
C SER A 348 5.32 -25.61 0.30
N TYR A 349 4.20 -25.96 -0.36
CA TYR A 349 3.08 -25.02 -0.59
C TYR A 349 2.17 -24.83 0.61
N LEU A 350 2.31 -25.65 1.64
CA LEU A 350 1.47 -25.63 2.83
C LEU A 350 2.15 -24.96 4.02
N MET A 351 3.29 -24.31 3.78
CA MET A 351 4.02 -23.56 4.79
C MET A 351 4.77 -22.40 4.16
N GLN A 352 4.90 -21.32 4.92
CA GLN A 352 5.62 -20.10 4.52
C GLN A 352 6.36 -19.53 5.72
N ILE A 353 7.56 -19.04 5.49
CA ILE A 353 8.35 -18.33 6.51
C ILE A 353 8.55 -16.91 5.99
N ASP A 354 8.38 -15.94 6.87
CA ASP A 354 8.61 -14.54 6.54
C ASP A 354 9.33 -13.82 7.68
N THR A 355 10.06 -12.79 7.33
CA THR A 355 10.72 -11.90 8.30
C THR A 355 10.20 -10.50 8.08
N VAL A 356 9.52 -9.97 9.07
CA VAL A 356 9.04 -8.59 9.07
C VAL A 356 9.96 -7.75 9.92
N GLN A 357 10.51 -6.71 9.32
CA GLN A 357 11.29 -5.68 10.00
C GLN A 357 10.64 -4.34 9.74
N LYS A 358 10.28 -3.61 10.79
CA LYS A 358 9.69 -2.27 10.68
C LYS A 358 10.30 -1.33 11.70
N ASP A 359 10.61 -0.16 11.21
CA ASP A 359 10.97 1.01 11.98
C ASP A 359 9.74 1.91 12.12
N MET A 360 9.67 2.66 13.21
CA MET A 360 8.57 3.62 13.39
C MET A 360 8.89 4.96 12.76
N TYR A 361 10.15 5.33 12.83
CA TYR A 361 10.72 6.57 12.36
C TYR A 361 12.16 6.31 11.92
N ASP A 362 12.49 6.68 10.70
CA ASP A 362 13.86 6.57 10.20
C ASP A 362 14.55 7.94 10.26
N ILE A 363 15.52 8.09 11.15
CA ILE A 363 16.29 9.33 11.33
C ILE A 363 17.15 9.64 10.09
N ASN A 364 17.44 8.65 9.25
CA ASN A 364 18.27 8.79 8.07
C ASN A 364 17.49 9.13 6.79
N ASP A 365 16.16 9.01 6.84
CA ASP A 365 15.24 9.41 5.78
C ASP A 365 14.62 10.78 6.11
N ASP A 366 13.81 11.36 5.23
CA ASP A 366 13.15 12.66 5.37
C ASP A 366 12.67 12.97 6.81
N ARG A 367 13.51 13.68 7.57
CA ARG A 367 13.27 13.99 8.99
C ARG A 367 12.06 14.87 9.17
N ILE A 368 11.31 14.64 10.24
CA ILE A 368 10.25 15.57 10.67
C ILE A 368 10.91 16.68 11.49
N SER A 369 11.12 17.84 10.87
CA SER A 369 11.75 19.00 11.48
C SER A 369 10.73 19.90 12.16
N ILE A 370 11.00 20.29 13.39
CA ILE A 370 10.17 21.20 14.20
C ILE A 370 10.78 22.60 14.16
N LEU A 371 9.97 23.58 13.71
CA LEU A 371 10.35 24.99 13.66
C LEU A 371 9.98 25.68 14.98
N SER A 372 10.98 26.12 15.70
CA SER A 372 10.84 26.87 16.94
C SER A 372 10.53 28.36 16.66
N LYS A 373 10.08 29.11 17.68
CA LYS A 373 9.75 30.55 17.55
C LYS A 373 10.95 31.43 17.24
N ASP A 374 12.14 30.99 17.61
CA ASP A 374 13.41 31.67 17.32
C ASP A 374 13.98 31.36 15.93
N GLY A 375 13.25 30.58 15.12
CA GLY A 375 13.66 30.16 13.80
C GLY A 375 14.56 28.92 13.77
N SER A 376 14.91 28.34 14.93
CA SER A 376 15.72 27.11 14.99
C SER A 376 14.91 25.88 14.55
N LEU A 377 15.61 24.95 13.88
CA LEU A 377 15.05 23.66 13.47
C LEU A 377 15.63 22.55 14.33
N LYS A 378 14.78 21.68 14.85
CA LYS A 378 15.16 20.46 15.59
C LYS A 378 14.39 19.27 15.02
N ASP A 379 15.03 18.09 14.99
CA ASP A 379 14.29 16.87 14.72
C ASP A 379 13.22 16.61 15.77
N ILE A 380 12.11 15.95 15.40
CA ILE A 380 11.03 15.61 16.33
C ILE A 380 11.55 14.81 17.53
N THR A 381 12.57 13.99 17.32
CA THR A 381 13.18 13.19 18.39
C THR A 381 13.95 14.01 19.43
N GLU A 382 14.43 15.18 19.04
CA GLU A 382 15.11 16.13 19.94
C GLU A 382 14.12 17.13 20.54
N ALA A 383 13.05 17.44 19.84
CA ALA A 383 12.05 18.44 20.24
C ALA A 383 10.95 17.85 21.13
N SER A 384 10.72 16.55 21.09
CA SER A 384 9.68 15.85 21.85
C SER A 384 10.12 15.57 23.28
N GLU A 385 9.22 15.80 24.24
CA GLU A 385 9.42 15.41 25.64
C GLU A 385 8.85 14.01 25.96
N ILE A 386 8.00 13.47 25.08
CA ILE A 386 7.25 12.22 25.31
C ILE A 386 7.88 11.07 24.53
N LEU A 387 8.34 11.33 23.30
CA LEU A 387 8.88 10.29 22.42
C LEU A 387 10.35 10.00 22.79
N ASN A 388 10.59 8.80 23.27
CA ASN A 388 11.96 8.32 23.46
C ASN A 388 12.55 7.91 22.10
N VAL A 389 13.65 8.57 21.68
CA VAL A 389 14.38 8.33 20.43
C VAL A 389 14.76 6.86 20.27
N GLU A 390 15.24 6.22 21.34
CA GLU A 390 15.63 4.81 21.31
C GLU A 390 14.48 3.86 21.02
N LEU A 391 13.27 4.21 21.47
CA LEU A 391 12.06 3.43 21.23
C LEU A 391 11.50 3.66 19.81
N LEU A 392 11.70 4.84 19.23
CA LEU A 392 11.23 5.18 17.88
C LEU A 392 12.12 4.56 16.80
N SER A 393 13.44 4.58 17.01
CA SER A 393 14.43 4.05 16.05
C SER A 393 14.69 2.55 16.22
N LYS A 394 14.12 1.92 17.26
CA LYS A 394 14.30 0.49 17.49
C LYS A 394 13.65 -0.32 16.37
N LYS A 395 14.49 -0.96 15.56
CA LYS A 395 14.05 -1.93 14.56
C LYS A 395 13.45 -3.15 15.24
N ILE A 396 12.15 -3.33 15.10
CA ILE A 396 11.48 -4.54 15.60
C ILE A 396 11.51 -5.54 14.46
N ARG A 397 12.19 -6.67 14.68
CA ARG A 397 12.20 -7.81 13.76
C ARG A 397 11.38 -8.92 14.37
N LYS A 398 10.50 -9.52 13.57
CA LYS A 398 9.69 -10.69 13.94
C LYS A 398 9.74 -11.70 12.81
N TYR A 399 9.77 -12.96 13.19
CA TYR A 399 9.79 -14.09 12.28
C TYR A 399 8.43 -14.76 12.32
N TYR A 400 7.78 -14.86 11.18
CA TYR A 400 6.46 -15.43 11.02
C TYR A 400 6.60 -16.83 10.43
N PHE A 401 6.11 -17.83 11.14
CA PHE A 401 6.00 -19.20 10.68
C PHE A 401 4.53 -19.51 10.43
N CYS A 402 4.17 -19.65 9.16
CA CYS A 402 2.81 -19.82 8.70
C CYS A 402 2.67 -21.21 8.07
N TYR A 403 1.70 -22.02 8.50
CA TYR A 403 1.52 -23.36 7.99
C TYR A 403 0.06 -23.83 8.06
N HIS A 404 -0.28 -24.79 7.19
CA HIS A 404 -1.60 -25.41 7.15
C HIS A 404 -1.93 -26.05 8.49
N ARG A 405 -3.16 -25.85 8.97
CA ARG A 405 -3.63 -26.45 10.23
C ARG A 405 -3.90 -27.94 10.02
N ILE A 406 -3.30 -28.75 10.86
CA ILE A 406 -3.46 -30.19 10.90
C ILE A 406 -4.32 -30.55 12.07
#